data_9ef253f6d63f1de209c87ac8aa82a4b4
#
_entry.id   9ef253f6d63f1de209c87ac8aa82a4b4
#
_cell.length_a   1.000
_cell.length_b   1.000
_cell.length_c   1.000
_cell.angle_alpha   90.00
_cell.angle_beta   90.00
_cell.angle_gamma   90.00
#
_symmetry.space_group_name_H-M   'P 1'
#
loop_
_entity.id
_entity.type
_entity.pdbx_description
1 polymer ?
#
loop_
_entity_poly.entity_id
_entity_poly.type
_entity_poly.pdbx_seq_one_letter_code
_entity_poly.pdbx_strand_id
1 'polypeptide(L)'
;MKQAYLDLDLIQLSTENAAVHLNKEFVLIDNLDEVPEQTNMEMEFVNHPVKLSFTIAIFCLTGRMSVQINLQEFELRANDILIVLEGSIGEYRGMSDDTRIAVIAFSSEYFQTALQVDATMSLQHKLYSSPFYHLSPAAMEETMAIYRLMKAKIAETDNPFRKGVLLGYTQVLTYNSYKYLLAADADDGKLNGKSGRQQELYTRFIREVQKSYTKERSISYYANVLCVTPKYLSQVV
;
A
#
# COMPACT_ATOMS: atom_id res chain seq x y z
N MET A 1 -22.65 15.97 -12.49
CA MET A 1 -21.61 15.11 -13.05
C MET A 1 -21.73 13.75 -12.39
N LYS A 2 -21.91 12.65 -13.15
CA LYS A 2 -21.88 11.29 -12.55
C LYS A 2 -20.44 11.03 -12.11
N GLN A 3 -20.29 10.49 -10.91
CA GLN A 3 -19.01 10.06 -10.37
C GLN A 3 -18.41 9.02 -11.35
N ALA A 4 -17.18 9.23 -11.79
CA ALA A 4 -16.51 8.40 -12.81
C ALA A 4 -15.94 7.09 -12.22
N TYR A 5 -16.05 6.87 -10.92
CA TYR A 5 -15.56 5.71 -10.17
C TYR A 5 -16.55 5.37 -9.04
N LEU A 6 -16.47 4.14 -8.55
CA LEU A 6 -17.15 3.67 -7.35
C LEU A 6 -16.23 3.84 -6.14
N ASP A 7 -16.76 4.16 -4.96
CA ASP A 7 -16.00 4.12 -3.72
C ASP A 7 -15.99 2.67 -3.19
N LEU A 8 -14.80 2.14 -2.92
CA LEU A 8 -14.62 0.82 -2.31
C LEU A 8 -14.08 0.99 -0.88
N ASP A 9 -14.79 0.41 0.09
CA ASP A 9 -14.40 0.42 1.49
C ASP A 9 -14.00 -0.97 2.02
N LEU A 10 -13.37 -1.01 3.21
CA LEU A 10 -12.95 -2.26 3.83
C LEU A 10 -14.11 -3.19 4.19
N ILE A 11 -15.33 -2.69 4.37
CA ILE A 11 -16.50 -3.50 4.68
C ILE A 11 -16.88 -4.31 3.44
N GLN A 12 -16.92 -3.66 2.29
CA GLN A 12 -17.20 -4.32 1.01
C GLN A 12 -16.13 -5.38 0.72
N LEU A 13 -14.85 -5.05 0.92
CA LEU A 13 -13.76 -6.00 0.74
C LEU A 13 -13.85 -7.18 1.73
N SER A 14 -14.34 -6.98 2.96
CA SER A 14 -14.49 -8.04 3.98
C SER A 14 -15.62 -9.01 3.70
N THR A 15 -16.49 -8.73 2.74
CA THR A 15 -17.60 -9.63 2.34
C THR A 15 -17.17 -10.68 1.31
N GLU A 16 -15.96 -10.57 0.75
CA GLU A 16 -15.40 -11.58 -0.14
C GLU A 16 -15.26 -12.94 0.55
N ASN A 17 -15.56 -14.03 -0.16
CA ASN A 17 -15.65 -15.38 0.41
C ASN A 17 -14.35 -15.88 1.06
N ALA A 18 -13.20 -15.41 0.58
CA ALA A 18 -11.88 -15.78 1.11
C ALA A 18 -11.36 -14.79 2.18
N ALA A 19 -12.16 -13.79 2.57
CA ALA A 19 -11.72 -12.73 3.49
C ALA A 19 -11.78 -13.17 4.95
N VAL A 20 -10.72 -12.90 5.70
CA VAL A 20 -10.71 -12.89 7.16
C VAL A 20 -10.42 -11.47 7.65
N HIS A 21 -11.13 -11.00 8.66
CA HIS A 21 -11.06 -9.60 9.03
C HIS A 21 -11.05 -9.36 10.55
N LEU A 22 -10.45 -8.24 10.95
CA LEU A 22 -10.54 -7.69 12.30
C LEU A 22 -11.36 -6.42 12.25
N ASN A 23 -12.66 -6.53 12.62
CA ASN A 23 -13.62 -5.42 12.56
C ASN A 23 -13.62 -4.76 11.16
N LYS A 24 -13.66 -3.42 11.15
CA LYS A 24 -13.59 -2.58 9.92
C LYS A 24 -12.19 -1.99 9.69
N GLU A 25 -11.17 -2.53 10.34
CA GLU A 25 -9.84 -1.92 10.38
C GLU A 25 -8.81 -2.67 9.56
N PHE A 26 -8.98 -3.99 9.43
CA PHE A 26 -7.98 -4.87 8.85
C PHE A 26 -8.62 -6.08 8.19
N VAL A 27 -8.19 -6.40 6.97
CA VAL A 27 -8.70 -7.51 6.15
C VAL A 27 -7.53 -8.25 5.52
N LEU A 28 -7.58 -9.57 5.53
CA LEU A 28 -6.72 -10.47 4.76
C LEU A 28 -7.57 -11.25 3.76
N ILE A 29 -7.10 -11.33 2.51
CA ILE A 29 -7.74 -12.12 1.45
C ILE A 29 -6.64 -12.89 0.73
N ASP A 30 -6.88 -14.16 0.44
CA ASP A 30 -5.98 -14.94 -0.40
C ASP A 30 -6.72 -16.06 -1.15
N ASN A 31 -6.11 -16.57 -2.20
CA ASN A 31 -6.53 -17.76 -2.93
C ASN A 31 -5.49 -18.86 -2.85
N LEU A 32 -4.75 -18.96 -1.73
CA LEU A 32 -3.62 -19.87 -1.58
C LEU A 32 -4.05 -21.34 -1.44
N ASP A 33 -5.21 -21.56 -0.82
CA ASP A 33 -5.74 -22.90 -0.50
C ASP A 33 -6.76 -23.41 -1.54
N GLU A 34 -7.07 -22.61 -2.58
CA GLU A 34 -8.08 -22.95 -3.58
C GLU A 34 -7.54 -23.89 -4.65
N VAL A 35 -8.36 -24.90 -5.00
CA VAL A 35 -8.09 -25.77 -6.15
C VAL A 35 -8.28 -24.97 -7.44
N PRO A 36 -7.40 -25.10 -8.47
CA PRO A 36 -7.42 -24.28 -9.68
C PRO A 36 -8.75 -24.18 -10.43
N GLU A 37 -9.65 -25.15 -10.26
CA GLU A 37 -10.95 -25.19 -10.93
C GLU A 37 -12.02 -24.27 -10.30
N GLN A 38 -11.75 -23.65 -9.14
CA GLN A 38 -12.70 -22.81 -8.40
C GLN A 38 -12.23 -21.36 -8.21
N THR A 39 -11.13 -20.97 -8.85
CA THR A 39 -10.54 -19.62 -8.70
C THR A 39 -11.32 -18.56 -9.51
N ASN A 40 -12.63 -18.53 -9.41
CA ASN A 40 -13.39 -17.35 -9.76
C ASN A 40 -13.43 -16.41 -8.54
N MET A 41 -12.33 -15.69 -8.28
CA MET A 41 -12.47 -14.40 -7.67
C MET A 41 -13.20 -13.54 -8.70
N GLU A 42 -14.52 -13.68 -8.78
CA GLU A 42 -15.40 -12.74 -9.46
C GLU A 42 -15.32 -11.43 -8.67
N MET A 43 -14.23 -10.68 -8.89
CA MET A 43 -14.23 -9.30 -8.44
C MET A 43 -15.30 -8.58 -9.25
N GLU A 44 -16.42 -8.25 -8.61
CA GLU A 44 -17.53 -7.48 -9.21
C GLU A 44 -17.04 -6.18 -9.87
N PHE A 45 -15.78 -5.80 -9.67
CA PHE A 45 -15.14 -4.58 -10.13
C PHE A 45 -14.20 -4.75 -11.32
N VAL A 46 -14.29 -5.88 -12.06
CA VAL A 46 -13.48 -6.07 -13.28
C VAL A 46 -13.75 -4.95 -14.27
N ASN A 47 -12.69 -4.28 -14.72
CA ASN A 47 -12.74 -3.15 -15.67
C ASN A 47 -13.62 -1.95 -15.20
N HIS A 48 -13.81 -1.79 -13.90
CA HIS A 48 -14.45 -0.60 -13.33
C HIS A 48 -13.46 0.10 -12.39
N PRO A 49 -13.19 1.39 -12.59
CA PRO A 49 -12.33 2.13 -11.70
C PRO A 49 -13.00 2.31 -10.33
N VAL A 50 -12.29 1.97 -9.27
CA VAL A 50 -12.72 2.11 -7.88
C VAL A 50 -11.77 3.04 -7.14
N LYS A 51 -12.31 3.91 -6.29
CA LYS A 51 -11.51 4.71 -5.37
C LYS A 51 -11.42 3.98 -4.04
N LEU A 52 -10.19 3.76 -3.57
CA LEU A 52 -9.93 3.06 -2.33
C LEU A 52 -10.04 4.00 -1.13
N SER A 53 -10.82 3.62 -0.11
CA SER A 53 -10.87 4.29 1.19
C SER A 53 -9.98 3.63 2.24
N PHE A 54 -9.00 2.84 1.79
CA PHE A 54 -8.03 2.08 2.61
C PHE A 54 -6.73 1.89 1.85
N THR A 55 -5.69 1.49 2.56
CA THR A 55 -4.43 1.05 1.95
C THR A 55 -4.46 -0.46 1.72
N ILE A 56 -3.96 -0.92 0.57
CA ILE A 56 -3.90 -2.33 0.19
C ILE A 56 -2.49 -2.71 -0.25
N ALA A 57 -2.01 -3.86 0.23
CA ALA A 57 -0.79 -4.51 -0.23
C ALA A 57 -1.15 -5.83 -0.90
N ILE A 58 -0.75 -6.00 -2.16
CA ILE A 58 -0.99 -7.19 -2.98
C ILE A 58 0.35 -7.89 -3.19
N PHE A 59 0.40 -9.16 -2.81
CA PHE A 59 1.56 -10.05 -2.96
C PHE A 59 1.24 -11.07 -4.04
N CYS A 60 1.98 -11.08 -5.14
CA CYS A 60 1.85 -12.08 -6.19
C CYS A 60 2.84 -13.21 -5.95
N LEU A 61 2.35 -14.44 -5.77
CA LEU A 61 3.19 -15.61 -5.49
C LEU A 61 3.45 -16.46 -6.74
N THR A 62 2.45 -16.59 -7.59
CA THR A 62 2.56 -17.29 -8.89
C THR A 62 1.67 -16.60 -9.92
N GLY A 63 1.85 -16.94 -11.20
CA GLY A 63 1.04 -16.41 -12.29
C GLY A 63 1.30 -14.94 -12.60
N ARG A 64 0.28 -14.26 -13.10
CA ARG A 64 0.32 -12.83 -13.46
C ARG A 64 -1.00 -12.15 -13.12
N MET A 65 -0.90 -10.91 -12.62
CA MET A 65 -2.05 -10.05 -12.34
C MET A 65 -1.82 -8.68 -12.95
N SER A 66 -2.80 -8.15 -13.68
CA SER A 66 -2.74 -6.82 -14.30
C SER A 66 -3.71 -5.89 -13.60
N VAL A 67 -3.22 -4.73 -13.19
CA VAL A 67 -4.00 -3.67 -12.55
C VAL A 67 -3.58 -2.30 -13.08
N GLN A 68 -4.48 -1.35 -13.05
CA GLN A 68 -4.17 0.05 -13.31
C GLN A 68 -4.39 0.86 -12.03
N ILE A 69 -3.38 1.64 -11.62
CA ILE A 69 -3.44 2.51 -10.44
C ILE A 69 -3.11 3.93 -10.86
N ASN A 70 -4.03 4.86 -10.61
CA ASN A 70 -3.86 6.28 -10.96
C ASN A 70 -3.40 6.49 -12.41
N LEU A 71 -4.00 5.76 -13.37
CA LEU A 71 -3.69 5.74 -14.79
C LEU A 71 -2.36 5.05 -15.19
N GLN A 72 -1.61 4.52 -14.27
CA GLN A 72 -0.40 3.74 -14.53
C GLN A 72 -0.72 2.24 -14.49
N GLU A 73 -0.30 1.51 -15.52
CA GLU A 73 -0.48 0.05 -15.59
C GLU A 73 0.65 -0.68 -14.87
N PHE A 74 0.28 -1.73 -14.12
CA PHE A 74 1.20 -2.63 -13.45
C PHE A 74 0.85 -4.07 -13.80
N GLU A 75 1.87 -4.85 -14.16
CA GLU A 75 1.79 -6.30 -14.29
C GLU A 75 2.60 -6.93 -13.16
N LEU A 76 1.92 -7.58 -12.22
CA LEU A 76 2.53 -8.31 -11.12
C LEU A 76 2.82 -9.73 -11.57
N ARG A 77 4.01 -10.22 -11.22
CA ARG A 77 4.48 -11.59 -11.42
C ARG A 77 4.94 -12.19 -10.09
N ALA A 78 5.37 -13.43 -10.10
CA ALA A 78 5.86 -14.11 -8.89
C ALA A 78 6.91 -13.27 -8.14
N ASN A 79 6.71 -13.10 -6.84
CA ASN A 79 7.50 -12.29 -5.91
C ASN A 79 7.37 -10.76 -6.06
N ASP A 80 6.41 -10.29 -6.82
CA ASP A 80 6.10 -8.87 -6.90
C ASP A 80 5.12 -8.44 -5.80
N ILE A 81 5.32 -7.21 -5.34
CA ILE A 81 4.44 -6.54 -4.39
C ILE A 81 3.98 -5.22 -4.98
N LEU A 82 2.69 -4.95 -4.84
CA LEU A 82 2.10 -3.65 -5.14
C LEU A 82 1.41 -3.12 -3.88
N ILE A 83 1.79 -1.94 -3.44
CA ILE A 83 1.14 -1.26 -2.31
C ILE A 83 0.41 -0.03 -2.84
N VAL A 84 -0.91 -0.01 -2.69
CA VAL A 84 -1.77 1.08 -3.14
C VAL A 84 -2.32 1.82 -1.94
N LEU A 85 -2.03 3.10 -1.86
CA LEU A 85 -2.43 3.94 -0.73
C LEU A 85 -3.89 4.37 -0.84
N GLU A 86 -4.50 4.64 0.31
CA GLU A 86 -5.82 5.27 0.41
C GLU A 86 -5.93 6.50 -0.48
N GLY A 87 -7.10 6.70 -1.11
CA GLY A 87 -7.38 7.78 -2.04
C GLY A 87 -6.98 7.50 -3.48
N SER A 88 -6.22 6.45 -3.75
CA SER A 88 -5.88 6.03 -5.12
C SER A 88 -7.10 5.48 -5.86
N ILE A 89 -7.07 5.62 -7.18
CA ILE A 89 -8.05 5.00 -8.07
C ILE A 89 -7.40 3.77 -8.68
N GLY A 90 -7.98 2.60 -8.40
CA GLY A 90 -7.54 1.31 -8.92
C GLY A 90 -8.54 0.73 -9.91
N GLU A 91 -8.04 -0.07 -10.85
CA GLU A 91 -8.86 -0.86 -11.76
C GLU A 91 -8.20 -2.21 -11.97
N TYR A 92 -8.93 -3.28 -11.67
CA TYR A 92 -8.49 -4.64 -11.92
C TYR A 92 -8.71 -4.99 -13.40
N ARG A 93 -7.69 -5.48 -14.08
CA ARG A 93 -7.70 -5.81 -15.51
C ARG A 93 -7.78 -7.31 -15.80
N GLY A 94 -7.30 -8.13 -14.87
CA GLY A 94 -7.34 -9.58 -14.99
C GLY A 94 -6.13 -10.27 -14.37
N MET A 95 -6.19 -11.61 -14.31
CA MET A 95 -5.10 -12.48 -13.86
C MET A 95 -5.11 -13.78 -14.63
N SER A 96 -3.96 -14.49 -14.66
CA SER A 96 -3.87 -15.83 -15.23
C SER A 96 -4.45 -16.88 -14.27
N ASP A 97 -4.85 -18.04 -14.81
CA ASP A 97 -5.53 -19.12 -14.03
C ASP A 97 -4.64 -19.70 -12.93
N ASP A 98 -3.32 -19.65 -13.12
CA ASP A 98 -2.32 -20.11 -12.16
C ASP A 98 -1.94 -19.05 -11.12
N THR A 99 -2.61 -17.89 -11.13
CA THR A 99 -2.29 -16.80 -10.22
C THR A 99 -2.64 -17.15 -8.79
N ARG A 100 -1.65 -16.98 -7.89
CA ARG A 100 -1.83 -17.05 -6.44
C ARG A 100 -1.41 -15.71 -5.85
N ILE A 101 -2.33 -15.11 -5.12
CA ILE A 101 -2.11 -13.83 -4.44
C ILE A 101 -2.50 -13.90 -2.97
N ALA A 102 -1.84 -13.08 -2.19
CA ALA A 102 -2.28 -12.72 -0.86
C ALA A 102 -2.44 -11.20 -0.78
N VAL A 103 -3.43 -10.74 -0.06
CA VAL A 103 -3.80 -9.33 0.07
C VAL A 103 -3.91 -8.97 1.53
N ILE A 104 -3.31 -7.86 1.90
CA ILE A 104 -3.50 -7.20 3.20
C ILE A 104 -4.12 -5.84 2.93
N ALA A 105 -5.28 -5.56 3.52
CA ALA A 105 -5.91 -4.25 3.46
C ALA A 105 -6.17 -3.72 4.87
N PHE A 106 -5.97 -2.41 5.08
CA PHE A 106 -6.14 -1.79 6.40
C PHE A 106 -6.50 -0.31 6.29
N SER A 107 -7.25 0.16 7.28
CA SER A 107 -7.60 1.57 7.40
C SER A 107 -6.38 2.43 7.75
N SER A 108 -6.42 3.72 7.38
CA SER A 108 -5.37 4.67 7.76
C SER A 108 -5.21 4.80 9.27
N GLU A 109 -6.30 4.72 10.03
CA GLU A 109 -6.25 4.76 11.50
C GLU A 109 -5.50 3.56 12.08
N TYR A 110 -5.76 2.35 11.56
CA TYR A 110 -5.03 1.15 11.96
C TYR A 110 -3.54 1.28 11.64
N PHE A 111 -3.20 1.76 10.45
CA PHE A 111 -1.82 1.91 10.00
C PHE A 111 -1.05 2.94 10.84
N GLN A 112 -1.67 4.08 11.13
CA GLN A 112 -1.08 5.09 12.01
C GLN A 112 -0.85 4.57 13.44
N THR A 113 -1.74 3.70 13.93
CA THR A 113 -1.58 3.05 15.24
C THR A 113 -0.42 2.05 15.23
N ALA A 114 -0.21 1.35 14.11
CA ALA A 114 0.87 0.37 13.96
C ALA A 114 2.26 1.02 13.86
N LEU A 115 2.37 2.22 13.29
CA LEU A 115 3.65 2.84 12.98
C LEU A 115 3.88 4.16 13.73
N GLN A 116 5.13 4.45 14.04
CA GLN A 116 5.53 5.77 14.52
C GLN A 116 5.42 6.80 13.37
N VAL A 117 4.91 7.98 13.68
CA VAL A 117 4.53 9.04 12.72
C VAL A 117 5.64 9.38 11.71
N ASP A 118 6.90 9.49 12.16
CA ASP A 118 8.02 9.90 11.28
C ASP A 118 8.35 8.86 10.20
N ALA A 119 8.31 7.57 10.56
CA ALA A 119 8.52 6.48 9.60
C ALA A 119 7.38 6.37 8.59
N THR A 120 6.15 6.62 9.03
CA THR A 120 4.95 6.53 8.19
C THR A 120 4.99 7.50 7.01
N MET A 121 5.43 8.74 7.21
CA MET A 121 5.38 9.75 6.15
C MET A 121 6.45 9.53 5.06
N SER A 122 7.66 9.17 5.47
CA SER A 122 8.71 8.84 4.51
C SER A 122 8.31 7.61 3.68
N LEU A 123 7.68 6.62 4.31
CA LEU A 123 7.17 5.43 3.62
C LEU A 123 6.02 5.77 2.67
N GLN A 124 5.04 6.57 3.11
CA GLN A 124 3.92 6.98 2.26
C GLN A 124 4.40 7.71 1.00
N HIS A 125 5.33 8.66 1.16
CA HIS A 125 5.90 9.36 0.01
C HIS A 125 6.57 8.40 -0.98
N LYS A 126 7.35 7.46 -0.46
CA LYS A 126 8.02 6.46 -1.29
C LYS A 126 7.02 5.58 -2.03
N LEU A 127 5.97 5.12 -1.36
CA LEU A 127 4.91 4.31 -1.97
C LEU A 127 4.10 5.08 -3.01
N TYR A 128 3.94 6.40 -2.87
CA TYR A 128 3.32 7.23 -3.90
C TYR A 128 4.16 7.29 -5.18
N SER A 129 5.47 7.39 -5.07
CA SER A 129 6.38 7.50 -6.22
C SER A 129 6.75 6.15 -6.81
N SER A 130 6.76 5.09 -6.01
CA SER A 130 7.16 3.74 -6.41
C SER A 130 6.36 2.70 -5.62
N PRO A 131 5.09 2.44 -5.99
CA PRO A 131 4.21 1.53 -5.27
C PRO A 131 4.53 0.05 -5.51
N PHE A 132 5.36 -0.24 -6.51
CA PHE A 132 5.67 -1.58 -7.00
C PHE A 132 7.14 -1.92 -6.72
N TYR A 133 7.40 -3.13 -6.23
CA TYR A 133 8.77 -3.65 -6.03
C TYR A 133 8.79 -5.18 -6.04
N HIS A 134 9.97 -5.72 -6.35
CA HIS A 134 10.24 -7.15 -6.41
C HIS A 134 10.99 -7.61 -5.17
N LEU A 135 10.56 -8.73 -4.57
CA LEU A 135 11.27 -9.40 -3.49
C LEU A 135 12.09 -10.57 -4.01
N SER A 136 13.16 -10.93 -3.29
CA SER A 136 13.75 -12.25 -3.49
C SER A 136 12.77 -13.34 -3.03
N PRO A 137 12.86 -14.58 -3.58
CA PRO A 137 12.01 -15.69 -3.14
C PRO A 137 12.06 -15.92 -1.62
N ALA A 138 13.24 -15.82 -1.00
CA ALA A 138 13.40 -15.96 0.45
C ALA A 138 12.69 -14.86 1.24
N ALA A 139 12.72 -13.61 0.74
CA ALA A 139 12.02 -12.49 1.37
C ALA A 139 10.49 -12.59 1.23
N MET A 140 10.00 -13.11 0.09
CA MET A 140 8.58 -13.40 -0.10
C MET A 140 8.12 -14.51 0.84
N GLU A 141 8.93 -15.56 1.01
CA GLU A 141 8.61 -16.66 1.94
C GLU A 141 8.52 -16.17 3.39
N GLU A 142 9.47 -15.32 3.84
CA GLU A 142 9.42 -14.67 5.16
C GLU A 142 8.14 -13.83 5.31
N THR A 143 7.80 -13.04 4.30
CA THR A 143 6.57 -12.23 4.28
C THR A 143 5.33 -13.10 4.41
N MET A 144 5.26 -14.20 3.66
CA MET A 144 4.13 -15.13 3.70
C MET A 144 4.06 -15.93 5.02
N ALA A 145 5.18 -16.19 5.68
CA ALA A 145 5.17 -16.77 7.02
C ALA A 145 4.48 -15.85 8.02
N ILE A 146 4.78 -14.55 7.97
CA ILE A 146 4.11 -13.54 8.82
C ILE A 146 2.62 -13.41 8.45
N TYR A 147 2.29 -13.40 7.15
CA TYR A 147 0.89 -13.37 6.67
C TYR A 147 0.06 -14.52 7.26
N ARG A 148 0.59 -15.76 7.23
CA ARG A 148 -0.10 -16.93 7.82
C ARG A 148 -0.28 -16.80 9.34
N LEU A 149 0.71 -16.26 10.05
CA LEU A 149 0.58 -15.95 11.48
C LEU A 149 -0.51 -14.92 11.75
N MET A 150 -0.62 -13.88 10.92
CA MET A 150 -1.70 -12.89 11.02
C MET A 150 -3.07 -13.54 10.78
N LYS A 151 -3.21 -14.37 9.74
CA LYS A 151 -4.45 -15.10 9.42
C LYS A 151 -4.89 -15.99 10.58
N ALA A 152 -3.96 -16.76 11.16
CA ALA A 152 -4.21 -17.59 12.34
C ALA A 152 -4.64 -16.73 13.55
N LYS A 153 -4.00 -15.57 13.75
CA LYS A 153 -4.31 -14.69 14.89
C LYS A 153 -5.68 -14.03 14.78
N ILE A 154 -6.15 -13.72 13.58
CA ILE A 154 -7.50 -13.19 13.36
C ILE A 154 -8.56 -14.20 13.79
N ALA A 155 -8.32 -15.49 13.56
CA ALA A 155 -9.24 -16.58 13.92
C ALA A 155 -9.40 -16.77 15.44
N GLU A 156 -8.47 -16.29 16.26
CA GLU A 156 -8.55 -16.36 17.74
C GLU A 156 -9.55 -15.33 18.30
N THR A 157 -10.83 -15.54 18.10
CA THR A 157 -11.88 -14.54 18.45
C THR A 157 -12.01 -14.28 19.95
N ASP A 158 -11.61 -15.23 20.78
CA ASP A 158 -11.60 -15.20 22.26
C ASP A 158 -10.35 -14.52 22.85
N ASN A 159 -9.33 -14.24 22.03
CA ASN A 159 -8.10 -13.59 22.48
C ASN A 159 -8.25 -12.06 22.53
N PRO A 160 -8.30 -11.42 23.71
CA PRO A 160 -8.46 -9.98 23.83
C PRO A 160 -7.25 -9.19 23.32
N PHE A 161 -6.08 -9.84 23.18
CA PHE A 161 -4.84 -9.20 22.71
C PHE A 161 -4.59 -9.35 21.21
N ARG A 162 -5.48 -10.02 20.47
CA ARG A 162 -5.27 -10.30 19.04
C ARG A 162 -4.99 -9.04 18.20
N LYS A 163 -5.67 -7.91 18.49
CA LYS A 163 -5.40 -6.63 17.81
C LYS A 163 -3.97 -6.15 18.06
N GLY A 164 -3.49 -6.20 19.29
CA GLY A 164 -2.11 -5.82 19.62
C GLY A 164 -1.06 -6.68 18.91
N VAL A 165 -1.31 -7.99 18.82
CA VAL A 165 -0.41 -8.91 18.08
C VAL A 165 -0.42 -8.61 16.59
N LEU A 166 -1.58 -8.36 15.98
CA LEU A 166 -1.68 -7.99 14.57
C LEU A 166 -0.98 -6.66 14.26
N LEU A 167 -1.10 -5.66 15.14
CA LEU A 167 -0.33 -4.42 15.03
C LEU A 167 1.19 -4.69 15.03
N GLY A 168 1.66 -5.58 15.93
CA GLY A 168 3.07 -6.00 15.95
C GLY A 168 3.52 -6.67 14.65
N TYR A 169 2.74 -7.60 14.10
CA TYR A 169 3.04 -8.20 12.80
C TYR A 169 3.03 -7.18 11.65
N THR A 170 2.09 -6.23 11.67
CA THR A 170 2.05 -5.15 10.69
C THR A 170 3.31 -4.29 10.77
N GLN A 171 3.81 -3.99 11.97
CA GLN A 171 5.09 -3.29 12.15
C GLN A 171 6.25 -4.07 11.53
N VAL A 172 6.36 -5.36 11.83
CA VAL A 172 7.43 -6.22 11.26
C VAL A 172 7.39 -6.21 9.74
N LEU A 173 6.22 -6.44 9.14
CA LEU A 173 6.04 -6.40 7.67
C LEU A 173 6.44 -5.05 7.09
N THR A 174 6.03 -3.96 7.72
CA THR A 174 6.32 -2.61 7.23
C THR A 174 7.81 -2.30 7.29
N TYR A 175 8.50 -2.62 8.40
CA TYR A 175 9.94 -2.38 8.51
C TYR A 175 10.74 -3.27 7.56
N ASN A 176 10.34 -4.54 7.36
CA ASN A 176 10.96 -5.42 6.37
C ASN A 176 10.76 -4.85 4.95
N SER A 177 9.54 -4.42 4.60
CA SER A 177 9.25 -3.78 3.31
C SER A 177 10.07 -2.50 3.11
N TYR A 178 10.21 -1.68 4.14
CA TYR A 178 10.98 -0.43 4.07
C TYR A 178 12.46 -0.67 3.76
N LYS A 179 13.04 -1.75 4.29
CA LYS A 179 14.41 -2.19 3.95
C LYS A 179 14.57 -2.40 2.44
N TYR A 180 13.61 -3.07 1.79
CA TYR A 180 13.66 -3.34 0.35
C TYR A 180 13.41 -2.08 -0.48
N LEU A 181 12.49 -1.22 -0.05
CA LEU A 181 12.23 0.07 -0.67
C LEU A 181 13.46 1.00 -0.63
N LEU A 182 14.22 1.00 0.47
CA LEU A 182 15.46 1.77 0.57
C LEU A 182 16.58 1.19 -0.30
N ALA A 183 16.66 -0.14 -0.43
CA ALA A 183 17.66 -0.79 -1.27
C ALA A 183 17.43 -0.49 -2.77
N ALA A 184 16.18 -0.42 -3.22
CA ALA A 184 15.82 -0.05 -4.60
C ALA A 184 16.27 1.38 -4.95
N ASP A 185 16.27 2.32 -4.00
CA ASP A 185 16.79 3.68 -4.20
C ASP A 185 18.30 3.74 -4.44
N ALA A 186 19.04 2.82 -3.85
CA ALA A 186 20.50 2.78 -4.03
C ALA A 186 20.89 2.39 -5.47
N ASP A 187 20.04 1.63 -6.16
CA ASP A 187 20.22 1.28 -7.58
C ASP A 187 19.68 2.35 -8.53
N ASP A 188 18.52 2.95 -8.24
CA ASP A 188 17.96 4.05 -9.03
C ASP A 188 18.72 5.37 -8.86
N GLY A 189 19.35 5.60 -7.72
CA GLY A 189 20.14 6.81 -7.43
C GLY A 189 21.35 7.00 -8.35
N LYS A 190 21.74 5.99 -9.14
CA LYS A 190 22.75 6.11 -10.19
C LYS A 190 22.20 6.67 -11.51
N LEU A 191 20.88 6.77 -11.67
CA LEU A 191 20.25 7.16 -12.94
C LEU A 191 19.64 8.57 -12.96
N ASN A 192 19.33 9.22 -11.81
CA ASN A 192 18.64 10.52 -11.83
C ASN A 192 19.01 11.45 -10.66
N GLY A 193 20.05 12.24 -10.81
CA GLY A 193 20.42 13.31 -9.87
C GLY A 193 19.37 14.44 -9.73
N LYS A 194 18.31 14.47 -10.54
CA LYS A 194 17.16 15.37 -10.39
C LYS A 194 16.08 14.82 -9.44
N SER A 195 15.87 13.52 -9.42
CA SER A 195 14.87 12.87 -8.57
C SER A 195 15.21 13.01 -7.07
N GLY A 196 16.48 12.85 -6.69
CA GLY A 196 16.91 12.95 -5.29
C GLY A 196 16.67 14.32 -4.66
N ARG A 197 16.88 15.42 -5.43
CA ARG A 197 16.63 16.79 -4.93
C ARG A 197 15.14 17.09 -4.76
N GLN A 198 14.30 16.60 -5.65
CA GLN A 198 12.85 16.76 -5.52
C GLN A 198 12.32 15.97 -4.32
N GLN A 199 12.81 14.78 -4.13
CA GLN A 199 12.46 13.90 -3.02
C GLN A 199 12.88 14.47 -1.65
N GLU A 200 14.09 15.00 -1.56
CA GLU A 200 14.57 15.71 -0.37
C GLU A 200 13.71 16.95 -0.07
N LEU A 201 13.39 17.74 -1.10
CA LEU A 201 12.55 18.93 -0.96
C LEU A 201 11.15 18.55 -0.49
N TYR A 202 10.53 17.50 -1.06
CA TYR A 202 9.23 17.00 -0.63
C TYR A 202 9.26 16.56 0.85
N THR A 203 10.25 15.77 1.24
CA THR A 203 10.39 15.32 2.64
C THR A 203 10.51 16.50 3.60
N ARG A 204 11.28 17.51 3.24
CA ARG A 204 11.40 18.75 4.02
C ARG A 204 10.08 19.52 4.06
N PHE A 205 9.36 19.59 2.94
CA PHE A 205 8.04 20.22 2.86
C PHE A 205 7.04 19.56 3.81
N ILE A 206 6.91 18.24 3.76
CA ILE A 206 6.00 17.50 4.65
C ILE A 206 6.34 17.72 6.12
N ARG A 207 7.62 17.71 6.48
CA ARG A 207 8.08 17.99 7.86
C ARG A 207 7.69 19.39 8.33
N GLU A 208 7.80 20.39 7.47
CA GLU A 208 7.40 21.78 7.79
C GLU A 208 5.86 21.95 7.84
N VAL A 209 5.14 21.25 6.96
CA VAL A 209 3.66 21.20 7.02
C VAL A 209 3.21 20.64 8.37
N GLN A 210 3.77 19.53 8.83
CA GLN A 210 3.43 18.95 10.14
C GLN A 210 3.60 19.92 11.31
N LYS A 211 4.65 20.72 11.28
CA LYS A 211 4.91 21.69 12.34
C LYS A 211 3.95 22.89 12.31
N SER A 212 3.48 23.27 11.14
CA SER A 212 2.89 24.59 10.93
C SER A 212 1.49 24.58 10.31
N TYR A 213 0.92 23.43 9.88
CA TYR A 213 -0.35 23.36 9.12
C TYR A 213 -1.56 23.96 9.85
N THR A 214 -1.53 23.99 11.18
CA THR A 214 -2.60 24.58 11.98
C THR A 214 -2.60 26.10 11.92
N LYS A 215 -1.45 26.72 11.63
CA LYS A 215 -1.25 28.17 11.58
C LYS A 215 -1.06 28.69 10.16
N GLU A 216 -0.38 27.93 9.32
CA GLU A 216 0.04 28.34 7.98
C GLU A 216 -0.49 27.36 6.94
N ARG A 217 -1.22 27.90 5.94
CA ARG A 217 -1.86 27.12 4.87
C ARG A 217 -1.40 27.50 3.47
N SER A 218 -0.53 28.52 3.37
CA SER A 218 -0.07 29.06 2.10
C SER A 218 1.15 28.32 1.58
N ILE A 219 1.11 27.86 0.32
CA ILE A 219 2.28 27.29 -0.36
C ILE A 219 3.47 28.26 -0.38
N SER A 220 3.20 29.57 -0.43
CA SER A 220 4.23 30.61 -0.41
C SER A 220 5.00 30.65 0.90
N TYR A 221 4.33 30.40 2.05
CA TYR A 221 5.01 30.28 3.33
C TYR A 221 6.02 29.14 3.33
N TYR A 222 5.59 27.95 2.93
CA TYR A 222 6.46 26.78 2.90
C TYR A 222 7.59 26.93 1.88
N ALA A 223 7.31 27.52 0.73
CA ALA A 223 8.34 27.80 -0.26
C ALA A 223 9.45 28.72 0.28
N ASN A 224 9.06 29.78 1.03
CA ASN A 224 10.01 30.68 1.69
C ASN A 224 10.84 29.93 2.76
N VAL A 225 10.21 29.13 3.62
CA VAL A 225 10.90 28.33 4.65
C VAL A 225 11.90 27.36 4.03
N LEU A 226 11.53 26.77 2.89
CA LEU A 226 12.36 25.80 2.17
C LEU A 226 13.37 26.42 1.20
N CYS A 227 13.38 27.77 1.09
CA CYS A 227 14.26 28.53 0.19
C CYS A 227 14.10 28.14 -1.30
N VAL A 228 12.85 27.93 -1.74
CA VAL A 228 12.48 27.65 -3.13
C VAL A 228 11.38 28.56 -3.63
N THR A 229 11.11 28.57 -4.93
CA THR A 229 9.97 29.33 -5.47
C THR A 229 8.65 28.60 -5.23
N PRO A 230 7.52 29.28 -4.99
CA PRO A 230 6.20 28.65 -4.86
C PRO A 230 5.84 27.79 -6.08
N LYS A 231 6.19 28.24 -7.29
CA LYS A 231 5.96 27.50 -8.53
C LYS A 231 6.73 26.16 -8.54
N TYR A 232 8.00 26.18 -8.13
CA TYR A 232 8.81 24.96 -8.07
C TYR A 232 8.31 24.02 -6.98
N LEU A 233 7.98 24.53 -5.80
CA LEU A 233 7.40 23.71 -4.74
C LEU A 233 6.10 23.05 -5.18
N SER A 234 5.18 23.77 -5.85
CA SER A 234 3.92 23.21 -6.37
C SER A 234 4.09 22.16 -7.47
N GLN A 235 5.26 22.06 -8.07
CA GLN A 235 5.58 21.00 -9.05
C GLN A 235 6.15 19.73 -8.37
N VAL A 236 6.60 19.86 -7.13
CA VAL A 236 7.24 18.77 -6.36
C VAL A 236 6.24 18.13 -5.40
N VAL A 237 5.23 18.88 -4.95
CA VAL A 237 4.21 18.48 -3.98
C VAL A 237 2.84 18.35 -4.63
#